data_5d266a3290405fcd165ad44a7d1314bf
#
_entry.id   5d266a3290405fcd165ad44a7d1314bf
#
_cell.length_a   1.000
_cell.length_b   1.000
_cell.length_c   1.000
_cell.angle_alpha   90.00
_cell.angle_beta   90.00
_cell.angle_gamma   90.00
#
_symmetry.space_group_name_H-M   'P 1'
#
loop_
_entity.id
_entity.type
_entity.pdbx_description
1 polymer ?
#
loop_
_entity_poly.entity_id
_entity_poly.type
_entity_poly.pdbx_seq_one_letter_code
_entity_poly.pdbx_strand_id
1 'polypeptide(L)'
;IPSAPKHQLLYQYFGWEMPELCHLPLLRNPDQSKLSKRKNPTSILYYRDQGFLPEALLNYLGRMGWSMPDEREQFSLDEMIESFNIDRVSLGGPIFDLDKLTWLNGQWLKRTLTDDEYRARLMEWMCSDAFFESALPHLKSRIDVFSEASQWLNPLWVKDVSITQEALAELGLDMEVMANALQYLIWRLESVSAWTRETIEAEIRWVADSLGVKLRDLMPVVFMVLSGTRQAISAFDLAVLLGPDRTRARVRAGLEAVGGVSKK
;
A
#
# COMPACT_ATOMS: atom_id res chain seq x y z
N ILE A 1 -5.03 7.80 -24.49
CA ILE A 1 -5.42 7.91 -25.92
C ILE A 1 -6.94 8.11 -26.10
N PRO A 2 -7.87 7.33 -25.48
CA PRO A 2 -9.31 7.52 -25.72
C PRO A 2 -9.87 8.90 -25.33
N SER A 3 -9.20 9.62 -24.42
CA SER A 3 -9.62 10.97 -24.00
C SER A 3 -9.06 12.10 -24.87
N ALA A 4 -8.02 11.84 -25.67
CA ALA A 4 -7.36 12.88 -26.47
C ALA A 4 -8.30 13.63 -27.42
N PRO A 5 -9.23 12.98 -28.16
CA PRO A 5 -10.19 13.69 -29.01
C PRO A 5 -11.10 14.63 -28.21
N LYS A 6 -11.49 14.25 -26.99
CA LYS A 6 -12.31 15.11 -26.12
C LYS A 6 -11.54 16.35 -25.67
N HIS A 7 -10.26 16.18 -25.30
CA HIS A 7 -9.40 17.30 -24.94
C HIS A 7 -9.19 18.23 -26.14
N GLN A 8 -8.96 17.70 -27.34
CA GLN A 8 -8.83 18.49 -28.55
C GLN A 8 -10.06 19.34 -28.81
N LEU A 9 -11.28 18.81 -28.66
CA LEU A 9 -12.50 19.56 -28.78
C LEU A 9 -12.62 20.68 -27.74
N LEU A 10 -12.22 20.43 -26.49
CA LEU A 10 -12.22 21.46 -25.46
C LEU A 10 -11.27 22.60 -25.80
N TYR A 11 -10.05 22.32 -26.26
CA TYR A 11 -9.11 23.34 -26.70
C TYR A 11 -9.69 24.15 -27.85
N GLN A 12 -10.34 23.51 -28.83
CA GLN A 12 -11.02 24.20 -29.94
C GLN A 12 -12.16 25.11 -29.45
N TYR A 13 -13.02 24.65 -28.54
CA TYR A 13 -14.12 25.44 -28.00
C TYR A 13 -13.66 26.63 -27.18
N PHE A 14 -12.55 26.54 -26.49
CA PHE A 14 -11.96 27.64 -25.74
C PHE A 14 -11.04 28.53 -26.58
N GLY A 15 -10.80 28.19 -27.84
CA GLY A 15 -9.89 28.94 -28.73
C GLY A 15 -8.42 28.85 -28.25
N TRP A 16 -8.05 27.79 -27.56
CA TRP A 16 -6.70 27.57 -27.05
C TRP A 16 -5.84 26.82 -28.07
N GLU A 17 -4.56 27.13 -28.09
CA GLU A 17 -3.58 26.35 -28.84
C GLU A 17 -3.40 24.97 -28.20
N MET A 18 -3.48 23.91 -29.03
CA MET A 18 -3.30 22.54 -28.57
C MET A 18 -1.83 22.26 -28.27
N PRO A 19 -1.49 21.80 -27.07
CA PRO A 19 -0.12 21.39 -26.77
C PRO A 19 0.27 20.10 -27.51
N GLU A 20 1.57 19.87 -27.65
CA GLU A 20 2.06 18.58 -28.11
C GLU A 20 1.67 17.47 -27.15
N LEU A 21 1.19 16.34 -27.69
CA LEU A 21 0.73 15.20 -26.90
C LEU A 21 1.78 14.09 -26.87
N CYS A 22 2.20 13.72 -25.68
CA CYS A 22 3.03 12.56 -25.46
C CYS A 22 2.27 11.49 -24.65
N HIS A 23 2.20 10.28 -25.16
CA HIS A 23 1.55 9.15 -24.50
C HIS A 23 2.56 8.10 -24.09
N LEU A 24 2.78 7.97 -22.79
CA LEU A 24 3.58 6.90 -22.22
C LEU A 24 2.77 5.62 -22.02
N PRO A 25 3.40 4.43 -22.09
CA PRO A 25 2.73 3.17 -21.83
C PRO A 25 2.28 3.08 -20.35
N LEU A 26 1.21 2.32 -20.11
CA LEU A 26 0.74 2.05 -18.76
C LEU A 26 1.61 0.98 -18.09
N LEU A 27 1.85 1.16 -16.79
CA LEU A 27 2.48 0.14 -15.95
C LEU A 27 1.61 -1.11 -15.89
N ARG A 28 2.24 -2.26 -15.89
CA ARG A 28 1.61 -3.59 -15.84
C ARG A 28 2.04 -4.37 -14.62
N ASN A 29 1.20 -5.30 -14.20
CA ASN A 29 1.56 -6.34 -13.24
C ASN A 29 2.45 -7.40 -13.92
N PRO A 30 3.11 -8.30 -13.14
CA PRO A 30 3.83 -9.44 -13.69
C PRO A 30 2.98 -10.36 -14.58
N ASP A 31 1.67 -10.45 -14.31
CA ASP A 31 0.69 -11.19 -15.12
C ASP A 31 0.25 -10.44 -16.40
N GLN A 32 0.94 -9.36 -16.79
CA GLN A 32 0.64 -8.48 -17.91
C GLN A 32 -0.67 -7.67 -17.78
N SER A 33 -1.44 -7.87 -16.73
CA SER A 33 -2.63 -7.06 -16.47
C SER A 33 -2.26 -5.61 -16.13
N LYS A 34 -3.17 -4.67 -16.37
CA LYS A 34 -2.97 -3.25 -16.00
C LYS A 34 -2.77 -3.11 -14.49
N LEU A 35 -1.74 -2.37 -14.08
CA LEU A 35 -1.58 -1.96 -12.68
C LEU A 35 -2.80 -1.16 -12.24
N SER A 36 -3.45 -1.57 -11.17
CA SER A 36 -4.68 -0.93 -10.71
C SER A 36 -4.76 -0.91 -9.17
N LYS A 37 -5.45 0.11 -8.64
CA LYS A 37 -5.71 0.25 -7.19
C LYS A 37 -6.40 -0.96 -6.57
N ARG A 38 -7.16 -1.73 -7.37
CA ARG A 38 -7.87 -2.93 -6.90
C ARG A 38 -6.94 -4.10 -6.60
N LYS A 39 -5.84 -4.22 -7.32
CA LYS A 39 -4.89 -5.33 -7.18
C LYS A 39 -3.64 -4.95 -6.40
N ASN A 40 -3.19 -3.69 -6.47
CA ASN A 40 -1.92 -3.24 -5.95
C ASN A 40 -2.06 -1.90 -5.24
N PRO A 41 -1.28 -1.61 -4.22
CA PRO A 41 -1.13 -0.25 -3.72
C PRO A 41 -0.46 0.61 -4.80
N THR A 42 -1.17 1.63 -5.26
CA THR A 42 -0.68 2.58 -6.29
C THR A 42 -0.47 3.98 -5.73
N SER A 43 -0.73 4.19 -4.44
CA SER A 43 -0.49 5.44 -3.75
C SER A 43 0.98 5.57 -3.37
N ILE A 44 1.58 6.73 -3.65
CA ILE A 44 2.94 7.07 -3.19
C ILE A 44 3.04 6.99 -1.66
N LEU A 45 1.96 7.37 -0.96
CA LEU A 45 1.91 7.34 0.50
C LEU A 45 2.10 5.94 1.07
N TYR A 46 1.59 4.91 0.36
CA TYR A 46 1.83 3.52 0.76
C TYR A 46 3.33 3.20 0.83
N TYR A 47 4.11 3.59 -0.17
CA TYR A 47 5.55 3.33 -0.21
C TYR A 47 6.29 4.12 0.86
N ARG A 48 5.93 5.38 1.08
CA ARG A 48 6.45 6.19 2.19
C ARG A 48 6.21 5.50 3.54
N ASP A 49 4.99 5.06 3.78
CA ASP A 49 4.59 4.44 5.03
C ASP A 49 5.20 3.03 5.22
N GLN A 50 5.71 2.42 4.13
CA GLN A 50 6.53 1.21 4.16
C GLN A 50 8.03 1.49 4.31
N GLY A 51 8.45 2.75 4.42
CA GLY A 51 9.85 3.14 4.60
C GLY A 51 10.68 3.13 3.31
N PHE A 52 10.05 3.21 2.14
CA PHE A 52 10.79 3.44 0.89
C PHE A 52 11.31 4.87 0.83
N LEU A 53 12.57 5.04 0.44
CA LEU A 53 13.16 6.34 0.21
C LEU A 53 12.57 6.98 -1.06
N PRO A 54 12.26 8.29 -1.06
CA PRO A 54 11.77 8.98 -2.24
C PRO A 54 12.75 8.92 -3.40
N GLU A 55 14.07 8.98 -3.14
CA GLU A 55 15.13 8.85 -4.13
C GLU A 55 15.10 7.48 -4.82
N ALA A 56 14.91 6.41 -4.06
CA ALA A 56 14.83 5.06 -4.59
C ALA A 56 13.56 4.87 -5.45
N LEU A 57 12.42 5.43 -5.00
CA LEU A 57 11.18 5.36 -5.76
C LEU A 57 11.26 6.14 -7.06
N LEU A 58 11.82 7.37 -7.04
CA LEU A 58 12.05 8.17 -8.24
C LEU A 58 12.99 7.48 -9.23
N ASN A 59 14.12 6.95 -8.75
CA ASN A 59 15.05 6.17 -9.56
C ASN A 59 14.36 4.96 -10.21
N TYR A 60 13.57 4.20 -9.42
CA TYR A 60 12.83 3.05 -9.93
C TYR A 60 11.80 3.45 -11.00
N LEU A 61 11.01 4.49 -10.75
CA LEU A 61 10.03 4.99 -11.72
C LEU A 61 10.69 5.54 -12.98
N GLY A 62 11.84 6.21 -12.86
CA GLY A 62 12.64 6.67 -13.98
C GLY A 62 13.06 5.53 -14.91
N ARG A 63 13.29 4.33 -14.35
CA ARG A 63 13.62 3.13 -15.13
C ARG A 63 12.39 2.47 -15.79
N MET A 64 11.19 2.92 -15.50
CA MET A 64 9.98 2.39 -16.11
C MET A 64 9.82 2.87 -17.56
N GLY A 65 10.50 2.22 -18.46
CA GLY A 65 10.50 2.50 -19.89
C GLY A 65 11.67 3.36 -20.37
N TRP A 66 12.62 3.75 -19.50
CA TRP A 66 13.83 4.48 -19.85
C TRP A 66 15.04 3.90 -19.09
N SER A 67 16.24 4.14 -19.56
CA SER A 67 17.49 3.74 -18.90
C SER A 67 18.58 4.80 -19.10
N MET A 68 19.52 4.87 -18.14
CA MET A 68 20.73 5.68 -18.27
C MET A 68 21.51 5.29 -19.53
N PRO A 69 22.26 6.24 -20.17
CA PRO A 69 23.07 5.94 -21.33
C PRO A 69 24.12 4.85 -21.12
N ASP A 70 24.64 4.73 -19.90
CA ASP A 70 25.60 3.72 -19.46
C ASP A 70 24.94 2.46 -18.84
N GLU A 71 23.62 2.36 -18.91
CA GLU A 71 22.80 1.24 -18.43
C GLU A 71 22.87 0.99 -16.91
N ARG A 72 23.50 1.87 -16.13
CA ARG A 72 23.52 1.73 -14.67
C ARG A 72 22.10 1.79 -14.09
N GLU A 73 21.89 1.01 -13.05
CA GLU A 73 20.56 0.89 -12.43
C GLU A 73 20.30 1.95 -11.36
N GLN A 74 21.34 2.40 -10.66
CA GLN A 74 21.23 3.41 -9.60
C GLN A 74 21.71 4.76 -10.13
N PHE A 75 20.88 5.77 -10.03
CA PHE A 75 21.15 7.15 -10.41
C PHE A 75 20.25 8.12 -9.65
N SER A 76 20.74 9.33 -9.43
CA SER A 76 20.00 10.41 -8.79
C SER A 76 19.00 11.06 -9.76
N LEU A 77 18.09 11.87 -9.20
CA LEU A 77 17.16 12.67 -10.01
C LEU A 77 17.92 13.66 -10.90
N ASP A 78 18.98 14.30 -10.37
CA ASP A 78 19.80 15.27 -11.13
C ASP A 78 20.49 14.60 -12.31
N GLU A 79 21.12 13.44 -12.09
CA GLU A 79 21.73 12.65 -13.16
C GLU A 79 20.69 12.21 -14.22
N MET A 80 19.49 11.87 -13.79
CA MET A 80 18.40 11.55 -14.71
C MET A 80 18.00 12.78 -15.54
N ILE A 81 17.83 13.96 -14.93
CA ILE A 81 17.47 15.21 -15.63
C ILE A 81 18.51 15.55 -16.69
N GLU A 82 19.79 15.45 -16.34
CA GLU A 82 20.90 15.72 -17.27
C GLU A 82 20.93 14.77 -18.47
N SER A 83 20.55 13.52 -18.26
CA SER A 83 20.68 12.44 -19.26
C SER A 83 19.37 12.11 -19.99
N PHE A 84 18.24 12.64 -19.52
CA PHE A 84 16.93 12.27 -20.05
C PHE A 84 16.74 12.75 -21.49
N ASN A 85 16.31 11.80 -22.32
CA ASN A 85 15.86 12.09 -23.68
C ASN A 85 14.61 11.26 -23.96
N ILE A 86 13.54 11.93 -24.40
CA ILE A 86 12.23 11.33 -24.67
C ILE A 86 12.30 10.31 -25.80
N ASP A 87 13.17 10.50 -26.78
CA ASP A 87 13.35 9.57 -27.90
C ASP A 87 13.89 8.20 -27.49
N ARG A 88 14.42 8.12 -26.27
CA ARG A 88 14.91 6.87 -25.68
C ARG A 88 13.86 6.13 -24.86
N VAL A 89 12.65 6.70 -24.71
CA VAL A 89 11.58 6.07 -23.95
C VAL A 89 11.02 4.89 -24.73
N SER A 90 11.08 3.71 -24.11
CA SER A 90 10.48 2.48 -24.67
C SER A 90 8.94 2.57 -24.68
N LEU A 91 8.34 2.19 -25.79
CA LEU A 91 6.88 2.14 -25.94
C LEU A 91 6.26 0.82 -25.40
N GLY A 92 7.07 -0.11 -24.95
CA GLY A 92 6.63 -1.32 -24.24
C GLY A 92 6.05 -0.96 -22.87
N GLY A 93 4.93 -1.58 -22.45
CA GLY A 93 4.38 -1.38 -21.10
C GLY A 93 5.29 -2.03 -20.05
N PRO A 94 5.99 -1.26 -19.21
CA PRO A 94 6.91 -1.82 -18.23
C PRO A 94 6.17 -2.55 -17.10
N ILE A 95 6.80 -3.61 -16.60
CA ILE A 95 6.27 -4.39 -15.47
C ILE A 95 6.72 -3.73 -14.17
N PHE A 96 5.74 -3.44 -13.30
CA PHE A 96 6.00 -2.97 -11.95
C PHE A 96 6.35 -4.17 -11.05
N ASP A 97 7.61 -4.26 -10.70
CA ASP A 97 8.20 -5.33 -9.88
C ASP A 97 8.58 -4.76 -8.50
N LEU A 98 7.84 -5.17 -7.46
CA LEU A 98 8.06 -4.70 -6.10
C LEU A 98 9.36 -5.24 -5.50
N ASP A 99 9.80 -6.44 -5.88
CA ASP A 99 11.04 -7.02 -5.39
C ASP A 99 12.24 -6.22 -5.94
N LYS A 100 12.17 -5.83 -7.21
CA LYS A 100 13.17 -4.96 -7.81
C LYS A 100 13.22 -3.57 -7.16
N LEU A 101 12.05 -2.99 -6.87
CA LEU A 101 11.98 -1.72 -6.13
C LEU A 101 12.58 -1.88 -4.73
N THR A 102 12.25 -2.96 -4.03
CA THR A 102 12.78 -3.24 -2.68
C THR A 102 14.30 -3.40 -2.71
N TRP A 103 14.81 -4.14 -3.70
CA TRP A 103 16.26 -4.28 -3.90
C TRP A 103 16.93 -2.94 -4.14
N LEU A 104 16.40 -2.12 -5.05
CA LEU A 104 16.96 -0.81 -5.37
C LEU A 104 16.93 0.12 -4.15
N ASN A 105 15.83 0.12 -3.39
CA ASN A 105 15.76 0.85 -2.14
C ASN A 105 16.84 0.42 -1.14
N GLY A 106 17.11 -0.89 -1.08
CA GLY A 106 18.22 -1.42 -0.26
C GLY A 106 19.60 -0.95 -0.71
N GLN A 107 19.82 -0.73 -2.02
CA GLN A 107 21.07 -0.13 -2.49
C GLN A 107 21.20 1.32 -2.02
N TRP A 108 20.13 2.12 -2.13
CA TRP A 108 20.10 3.49 -1.62
C TRP A 108 20.38 3.56 -0.13
N LEU A 109 19.67 2.77 0.68
CA LEU A 109 19.84 2.74 2.13
C LEU A 109 21.26 2.37 2.56
N LYS A 110 21.90 1.38 1.90
CA LYS A 110 23.16 0.77 2.35
C LYS A 110 24.40 1.44 1.76
N ARG A 111 24.30 2.09 0.61
CA ARG A 111 25.45 2.58 -0.13
C ARG A 111 25.52 4.08 -0.29
N THR A 112 24.38 4.77 -0.15
CA THR A 112 24.31 6.21 -0.42
C THR A 112 24.21 7.03 0.87
N LEU A 113 23.46 6.53 1.87
CA LEU A 113 23.29 7.24 3.13
C LEU A 113 24.52 7.05 4.03
N THR A 114 24.96 8.13 4.66
CA THR A 114 25.86 8.06 5.81
C THR A 114 25.12 7.47 7.03
N ASP A 115 25.86 7.02 8.04
CA ASP A 115 25.25 6.48 9.26
C ASP A 115 24.34 7.51 9.98
N ASP A 116 24.71 8.77 9.95
CA ASP A 116 23.91 9.85 10.55
C ASP A 116 22.61 10.10 9.75
N GLU A 117 22.67 10.12 8.43
CA GLU A 117 21.49 10.24 7.58
C GLU A 117 20.57 9.02 7.71
N TYR A 118 21.16 7.82 7.73
CA TYR A 118 20.40 6.58 7.93
C TYR A 118 19.66 6.62 9.27
N ARG A 119 20.36 6.97 10.36
CA ARG A 119 19.78 7.11 11.68
C ARG A 119 18.65 8.15 11.70
N ALA A 120 18.88 9.32 11.12
CA ALA A 120 17.89 10.39 11.10
C ALA A 120 16.61 9.97 10.38
N ARG A 121 16.72 9.35 9.19
CA ARG A 121 15.59 8.89 8.40
C ARG A 121 14.84 7.71 9.05
N LEU A 122 15.59 6.79 9.69
CA LEU A 122 14.98 5.69 10.45
C LEU A 122 14.16 6.21 11.62
N MET A 123 14.71 7.17 12.38
CA MET A 123 14.01 7.78 13.50
C MET A 123 12.79 8.58 13.05
N GLU A 124 12.90 9.33 11.97
CA GLU A 124 11.76 10.06 11.39
C GLU A 124 10.64 9.10 10.97
N TRP A 125 10.99 7.99 10.31
CA TRP A 125 10.01 7.02 9.88
C TRP A 125 9.34 6.28 11.04
N MET A 126 10.12 5.87 12.06
CA MET A 126 9.61 5.12 13.21
C MET A 126 8.91 6.00 14.25
N CYS A 127 9.38 7.23 14.41
CA CYS A 127 9.14 8.06 15.60
C CYS A 127 8.72 9.49 15.24
N SER A 128 8.01 9.70 14.10
CA SER A 128 7.52 11.04 13.79
C SER A 128 6.48 11.51 14.83
N ASP A 129 6.44 12.82 15.10
CA ASP A 129 5.47 13.41 16.03
C ASP A 129 4.03 13.04 15.63
N ALA A 130 3.70 13.11 14.34
CA ALA A 130 2.39 12.75 13.83
C ALA A 130 2.01 11.28 14.11
N PHE A 131 2.98 10.35 14.01
CA PHE A 131 2.77 8.96 14.37
C PHE A 131 2.46 8.83 15.87
N PHE A 132 3.27 9.45 16.74
CA PHE A 132 3.07 9.35 18.17
C PHE A 132 1.79 10.06 18.63
N GLU A 133 1.45 11.22 18.08
CA GLU A 133 0.17 11.88 18.39
C GLU A 133 -1.03 10.97 18.09
N SER A 134 -0.99 10.22 17.00
CA SER A 134 -2.06 9.29 16.63
C SER A 134 -2.07 8.00 17.46
N ALA A 135 -0.91 7.46 17.83
CA ALA A 135 -0.77 6.21 18.57
C ALA A 135 -0.90 6.37 20.10
N LEU A 136 -0.48 7.53 20.63
CA LEU A 136 -0.38 7.78 22.06
C LEU A 136 -1.69 7.55 22.86
N PRO A 137 -2.88 7.98 22.40
CA PRO A 137 -4.13 7.72 23.11
C PRO A 137 -4.40 6.23 23.32
N HIS A 138 -3.94 5.40 22.38
CA HIS A 138 -4.14 3.95 22.43
C HIS A 138 -3.12 3.25 23.34
N LEU A 139 -1.95 3.84 23.56
CA LEU A 139 -0.92 3.31 24.45
C LEU A 139 -1.17 3.67 25.90
N LYS A 140 -1.47 4.94 26.20
CA LYS A 140 -1.61 5.45 27.59
C LYS A 140 -2.56 4.65 28.47
N SER A 141 -3.55 3.98 27.89
CA SER A 141 -4.53 3.19 28.62
C SER A 141 -4.20 1.69 28.69
N ARG A 142 -3.07 1.27 28.10
CA ARG A 142 -2.77 -0.16 27.86
C ARG A 142 -1.40 -0.64 28.36
N ILE A 143 -0.48 0.28 28.62
CA ILE A 143 0.87 -0.05 29.04
C ILE A 143 1.17 0.54 30.42
N ASP A 144 1.81 -0.24 31.25
CA ASP A 144 2.31 0.19 32.56
C ASP A 144 3.81 0.53 32.51
N VAL A 145 4.56 -0.11 31.59
CA VAL A 145 5.98 0.15 31.33
C VAL A 145 6.25 0.29 29.84
N PHE A 146 7.19 1.16 29.46
CA PHE A 146 7.44 1.45 28.03
C PHE A 146 7.87 0.27 27.19
N SER A 147 8.48 -0.77 27.78
CA SER A 147 8.85 -1.98 27.06
C SER A 147 7.64 -2.72 26.46
N GLU A 148 6.46 -2.56 27.04
CA GLU A 148 5.22 -3.15 26.53
C GLU A 148 4.72 -2.47 25.26
N ALA A 149 5.15 -1.22 24.98
CA ALA A 149 4.72 -0.48 23.80
C ALA A 149 5.02 -1.23 22.49
N SER A 150 6.09 -2.02 22.46
CA SER A 150 6.51 -2.77 21.27
C SER A 150 5.42 -3.71 20.76
N GLN A 151 4.72 -4.44 21.63
CA GLN A 151 3.66 -5.37 21.24
C GLN A 151 2.44 -4.67 20.60
N TRP A 152 2.18 -3.41 21.02
CA TRP A 152 1.06 -2.61 20.50
C TRP A 152 1.41 -1.88 19.21
N LEU A 153 2.67 -1.45 19.08
CA LEU A 153 3.15 -0.67 17.93
C LEU A 153 3.69 -1.54 16.79
N ASN A 154 4.15 -2.76 17.08
CA ASN A 154 4.72 -3.65 16.07
C ASN A 154 3.84 -3.82 14.83
N PRO A 155 2.51 -4.00 14.92
CA PRO A 155 1.66 -4.07 13.73
C PRO A 155 1.71 -2.82 12.84
N LEU A 156 2.09 -1.66 13.39
CA LEU A 156 2.21 -0.41 12.64
C LEU A 156 3.55 -0.28 11.92
N TRP A 157 4.60 -0.96 12.39
CA TRP A 157 5.95 -0.87 11.82
C TRP A 157 6.28 -1.99 10.83
N VAL A 158 5.71 -3.18 11.02
CA VAL A 158 5.99 -4.29 10.09
C VAL A 158 5.40 -4.03 8.72
N LYS A 159 6.16 -4.34 7.68
CA LYS A 159 5.73 -4.26 6.28
C LYS A 159 4.54 -5.18 6.05
N ASP A 160 4.71 -6.44 6.34
CA ASP A 160 3.73 -7.49 6.15
C ASP A 160 3.51 -8.24 7.47
N VAL A 161 2.27 -8.58 7.75
CA VAL A 161 1.92 -9.44 8.88
C VAL A 161 1.93 -10.89 8.45
N SER A 162 2.46 -11.76 9.31
CA SER A 162 2.42 -13.19 9.04
C SER A 162 1.02 -13.72 9.32
N ILE A 163 0.32 -14.12 8.27
CA ILE A 163 -1.02 -14.70 8.35
C ILE A 163 -0.91 -16.11 7.76
N THR A 164 -1.18 -17.12 8.56
CA THR A 164 -1.21 -18.50 8.10
C THR A 164 -2.64 -19.04 8.08
N GLN A 165 -2.88 -20.00 7.21
CA GLN A 165 -4.17 -20.66 7.10
C GLN A 165 -4.57 -21.35 8.40
N GLU A 166 -3.61 -21.95 9.09
CA GLU A 166 -3.81 -22.60 10.38
C GLU A 166 -4.26 -21.59 11.44
N ALA A 167 -3.60 -20.43 11.52
CA ALA A 167 -3.98 -19.38 12.47
C ALA A 167 -5.38 -18.84 12.24
N LEU A 168 -5.81 -18.77 10.97
CA LEU A 168 -7.16 -18.37 10.61
C LEU A 168 -8.19 -19.47 10.92
N ALA A 169 -7.87 -20.74 10.65
CA ALA A 169 -8.75 -21.87 10.93
C ALA A 169 -9.08 -22.00 12.44
N GLU A 170 -8.13 -21.63 13.32
CA GLU A 170 -8.33 -21.61 14.78
C GLU A 170 -9.35 -20.54 15.26
N LEU A 171 -9.77 -19.60 14.41
CA LEU A 171 -10.71 -18.55 14.80
C LEU A 171 -12.17 -19.03 14.82
N GLY A 172 -12.44 -20.24 14.33
CA GLY A 172 -13.73 -20.90 14.47
C GLY A 172 -14.82 -20.43 13.49
N LEU A 173 -14.50 -19.57 12.52
CA LEU A 173 -15.36 -19.21 11.41
C LEU A 173 -15.03 -20.09 10.21
N ASP A 174 -16.05 -20.48 9.44
CA ASP A 174 -15.87 -21.27 8.22
C ASP A 174 -14.96 -20.54 7.20
N MET A 175 -14.06 -21.27 6.53
CA MET A 175 -13.07 -20.69 5.63
C MET A 175 -13.70 -20.05 4.39
N GLU A 176 -14.79 -20.62 3.84
CA GLU A 176 -15.50 -20.02 2.70
C GLU A 176 -16.19 -18.71 3.14
N VAL A 177 -16.75 -18.68 4.35
CA VAL A 177 -17.34 -17.47 4.94
C VAL A 177 -16.26 -16.41 5.18
N MET A 178 -15.07 -16.79 5.68
CA MET A 178 -13.94 -15.88 5.83
C MET A 178 -13.50 -15.29 4.49
N ALA A 179 -13.35 -16.14 3.48
CA ALA A 179 -12.96 -15.69 2.14
C ALA A 179 -13.98 -14.69 1.56
N ASN A 180 -15.26 -14.98 1.67
CA ASN A 180 -16.33 -14.08 1.23
C ASN A 180 -16.33 -12.77 2.03
N ALA A 181 -16.13 -12.83 3.35
CA ALA A 181 -16.07 -11.65 4.20
C ALA A 181 -14.89 -10.73 3.84
N LEU A 182 -13.70 -11.30 3.66
CA LEU A 182 -12.51 -10.54 3.27
C LEU A 182 -12.67 -9.96 1.85
N GLN A 183 -13.27 -10.71 0.92
CA GLN A 183 -13.57 -10.20 -0.42
C GLN A 183 -14.56 -9.02 -0.39
N TYR A 184 -15.65 -9.14 0.38
CA TYR A 184 -16.63 -8.06 0.53
C TYR A 184 -15.98 -6.84 1.21
N LEU A 185 -15.16 -7.08 2.23
CA LEU A 185 -14.45 -6.01 2.92
C LEU A 185 -13.50 -5.25 1.97
N ILE A 186 -12.77 -5.95 1.08
CA ILE A 186 -11.94 -5.30 0.05
C ILE A 186 -12.80 -4.36 -0.80
N TRP A 187 -13.91 -4.84 -1.34
CA TRP A 187 -14.79 -4.03 -2.20
C TRP A 187 -15.37 -2.82 -1.47
N ARG A 188 -15.80 -3.01 -0.23
CA ARG A 188 -16.36 -1.92 0.58
C ARG A 188 -15.31 -0.86 0.91
N LEU A 189 -14.13 -1.27 1.35
CA LEU A 189 -13.04 -0.38 1.69
C LEU A 189 -12.47 0.38 0.47
N GLU A 190 -12.67 -0.11 -0.77
CA GLU A 190 -12.30 0.61 -1.99
C GLU A 190 -13.16 1.86 -2.23
N SER A 191 -14.40 1.86 -1.76
CA SER A 191 -15.36 2.96 -1.94
C SER A 191 -15.34 3.99 -0.82
N VAL A 192 -14.61 3.74 0.29
CA VAL A 192 -14.53 4.66 1.42
C VAL A 192 -13.75 5.91 1.03
N SER A 193 -14.41 7.08 1.10
CA SER A 193 -13.81 8.38 0.82
C SER A 193 -13.26 9.07 2.07
N ALA A 194 -13.94 8.93 3.20
CA ALA A 194 -13.50 9.45 4.49
C ALA A 194 -13.04 8.29 5.38
N TRP A 195 -11.72 8.22 5.61
CA TRP A 195 -11.11 7.10 6.33
C TRP A 195 -11.11 7.38 7.85
N THR A 196 -12.25 7.14 8.48
CA THR A 196 -12.46 7.33 9.92
C THR A 196 -12.85 6.02 10.58
N ARG A 197 -12.76 5.97 11.92
CA ARG A 197 -13.16 4.81 12.71
C ARG A 197 -14.62 4.43 12.45
N GLU A 198 -15.50 5.41 12.40
CA GLU A 198 -16.94 5.22 12.22
C GLU A 198 -17.27 4.62 10.85
N THR A 199 -16.62 5.12 9.80
CA THR A 199 -16.80 4.61 8.44
C THR A 199 -16.28 3.18 8.32
N ILE A 200 -15.10 2.88 8.87
CA ILE A 200 -14.52 1.53 8.86
C ILE A 200 -15.40 0.56 9.63
N GLU A 201 -15.88 0.95 10.82
CA GLU A 201 -16.79 0.14 11.61
C GLU A 201 -18.09 -0.14 10.86
N ALA A 202 -18.66 0.86 10.19
CA ALA A 202 -19.87 0.71 9.39
C ALA A 202 -19.69 -0.30 8.25
N GLU A 203 -18.54 -0.26 7.56
CA GLU A 203 -18.24 -1.19 6.47
C GLU A 203 -18.05 -2.62 6.96
N ILE A 204 -17.37 -2.82 8.08
CA ILE A 204 -17.20 -4.16 8.67
C ILE A 204 -18.54 -4.72 9.17
N ARG A 205 -19.40 -3.89 9.78
CA ARG A 205 -20.77 -4.28 10.17
C ARG A 205 -21.60 -4.67 8.96
N TRP A 206 -21.54 -3.87 7.90
CA TRP A 206 -22.26 -4.19 6.66
C TRP A 206 -21.86 -5.56 6.10
N VAL A 207 -20.56 -5.89 6.13
CA VAL A 207 -20.06 -7.20 5.68
C VAL A 207 -20.63 -8.33 6.55
N ALA A 208 -20.61 -8.17 7.87
CA ALA A 208 -21.14 -9.16 8.79
C ALA A 208 -22.65 -9.40 8.55
N ASP A 209 -23.44 -8.33 8.44
CA ASP A 209 -24.88 -8.39 8.19
C ASP A 209 -25.19 -9.02 6.82
N SER A 210 -24.43 -8.67 5.77
CA SER A 210 -24.62 -9.19 4.41
C SER A 210 -24.37 -10.71 4.30
N LEU A 211 -23.55 -11.26 5.19
CA LEU A 211 -23.25 -12.69 5.26
C LEU A 211 -24.05 -13.43 6.33
N GLY A 212 -24.89 -12.73 7.09
CA GLY A 212 -25.62 -13.29 8.21
C GLY A 212 -24.75 -13.76 9.38
N VAL A 213 -23.55 -13.19 9.51
CA VAL A 213 -22.57 -13.52 10.56
C VAL A 213 -22.66 -12.49 11.68
N LYS A 214 -22.53 -12.92 12.92
CA LYS A 214 -22.44 -11.95 14.02
C LYS A 214 -21.11 -11.20 13.94
N LEU A 215 -21.17 -9.88 14.15
CA LEU A 215 -19.95 -9.05 14.15
C LEU A 215 -18.85 -9.61 15.07
N ARG A 216 -19.22 -10.10 16.26
CA ARG A 216 -18.28 -10.71 17.23
C ARG A 216 -17.51 -11.92 16.68
N ASP A 217 -18.09 -12.63 15.71
CA ASP A 217 -17.50 -13.84 15.13
C ASP A 217 -16.61 -13.47 13.93
N LEU A 218 -16.88 -12.35 13.25
CA LEU A 218 -16.06 -11.79 12.18
C LEU A 218 -14.86 -11.00 12.71
N MET A 219 -15.01 -10.28 13.82
CA MET A 219 -13.96 -9.38 14.34
C MET A 219 -12.60 -10.07 14.59
N PRO A 220 -12.52 -11.33 15.10
CA PRO A 220 -11.22 -12.02 15.24
C PRO A 220 -10.49 -12.18 13.90
N VAL A 221 -11.22 -12.42 12.80
CA VAL A 221 -10.63 -12.54 11.45
C VAL A 221 -10.07 -11.19 11.00
N VAL A 222 -10.88 -10.12 11.10
CA VAL A 222 -10.43 -8.76 10.75
C VAL A 222 -9.22 -8.35 11.58
N PHE A 223 -9.25 -8.65 12.88
CA PHE A 223 -8.15 -8.35 13.79
C PHE A 223 -6.87 -9.10 13.41
N MET A 224 -6.96 -10.42 13.16
CA MET A 224 -5.81 -11.24 12.75
C MET A 224 -5.20 -10.76 11.45
N VAL A 225 -6.00 -10.46 10.43
CA VAL A 225 -5.46 -10.00 9.13
C VAL A 225 -4.83 -8.62 9.21
N LEU A 226 -5.26 -7.76 10.12
CA LEU A 226 -4.68 -6.43 10.28
C LEU A 226 -3.44 -6.43 11.17
N SER A 227 -3.40 -7.23 12.22
CA SER A 227 -2.34 -7.19 13.24
C SER A 227 -1.33 -8.34 13.15
N GLY A 228 -1.72 -9.49 12.60
CA GLY A 228 -0.94 -10.73 12.63
C GLY A 228 -0.81 -11.34 14.03
N THR A 229 -1.51 -10.80 15.04
CA THR A 229 -1.41 -11.20 16.45
C THR A 229 -2.78 -11.28 17.09
N ARG A 230 -2.85 -11.87 18.31
CA ARG A 230 -4.08 -11.89 19.10
C ARG A 230 -4.22 -10.68 20.06
N GLN A 231 -3.20 -9.83 20.13
CA GLN A 231 -3.18 -8.64 20.99
C GLN A 231 -2.59 -7.46 20.21
N ALA A 232 -3.39 -6.42 20.01
CA ALA A 232 -3.00 -5.16 19.40
C ALA A 232 -4.03 -4.07 19.74
N ILE A 233 -3.84 -2.88 19.19
CA ILE A 233 -4.85 -1.81 19.16
C ILE A 233 -6.13 -2.36 18.51
N SER A 234 -7.32 -1.88 18.90
CA SER A 234 -8.58 -2.39 18.31
C SER A 234 -8.53 -2.39 16.79
N ALA A 235 -9.16 -3.37 16.14
CA ALA A 235 -9.08 -3.51 14.69
C ALA A 235 -9.54 -2.23 13.94
N PHE A 236 -10.52 -1.51 14.46
CA PHE A 236 -11.01 -0.26 13.86
C PHE A 236 -9.95 0.85 13.96
N ASP A 237 -9.37 1.05 15.14
CA ASP A 237 -8.32 2.04 15.37
C ASP A 237 -7.04 1.68 14.61
N LEU A 238 -6.70 0.38 14.59
CA LEU A 238 -5.56 -0.11 13.83
C LEU A 238 -5.71 0.16 12.33
N ALA A 239 -6.91 -0.05 11.77
CA ALA A 239 -7.19 0.26 10.37
C ALA A 239 -7.06 1.76 10.07
N VAL A 240 -7.48 2.64 11.01
CA VAL A 240 -7.27 4.09 10.88
C VAL A 240 -5.79 4.43 10.87
N LEU A 241 -5.02 3.92 11.83
CA LEU A 241 -3.59 4.17 11.95
C LEU A 241 -2.76 3.61 10.77
N LEU A 242 -3.16 2.45 10.24
CA LEU A 242 -2.54 1.86 9.05
C LEU A 242 -2.82 2.67 7.79
N GLY A 243 -3.93 3.39 7.75
CA GLY A 243 -4.42 4.06 6.56
C GLY A 243 -5.03 3.11 5.51
N PRO A 244 -5.65 3.67 4.45
CA PRO A 244 -6.44 2.90 3.50
C PRO A 244 -5.63 1.87 2.71
N ASP A 245 -4.43 2.21 2.28
CA ASP A 245 -3.67 1.34 1.38
C ASP A 245 -3.06 0.14 2.10
N ARG A 246 -2.50 0.34 3.31
CA ARG A 246 -1.95 -0.76 4.12
C ARG A 246 -3.06 -1.67 4.64
N THR A 247 -4.18 -1.10 5.08
CA THR A 247 -5.35 -1.88 5.51
C THR A 247 -5.84 -2.77 4.38
N ARG A 248 -6.05 -2.22 3.19
CA ARG A 248 -6.48 -3.00 2.01
C ARG A 248 -5.47 -4.06 1.60
N ALA A 249 -4.17 -3.75 1.66
CA ALA A 249 -3.12 -4.71 1.35
C ALA A 249 -3.16 -5.91 2.30
N ARG A 250 -3.31 -5.68 3.61
CA ARG A 250 -3.41 -6.73 4.62
C ARG A 250 -4.67 -7.58 4.49
N VAL A 251 -5.81 -6.95 4.19
CA VAL A 251 -7.06 -7.70 3.94
C VAL A 251 -6.92 -8.59 2.71
N ARG A 252 -6.23 -8.14 1.64
CA ARG A 252 -5.92 -8.98 0.47
C ARG A 252 -5.00 -10.14 0.81
N ALA A 253 -3.95 -9.90 1.58
CA ALA A 253 -3.06 -10.96 2.05
C ALA A 253 -3.81 -12.00 2.90
N GLY A 254 -4.75 -11.55 3.75
CA GLY A 254 -5.66 -12.44 4.47
C GLY A 254 -6.54 -13.28 3.55
N LEU A 255 -7.09 -12.68 2.49
CA LEU A 255 -7.89 -13.39 1.47
C LEU A 255 -7.04 -14.45 0.74
N GLU A 256 -5.80 -14.15 0.40
CA GLU A 256 -4.88 -15.10 -0.20
C GLU A 256 -4.57 -16.25 0.77
N ALA A 257 -4.36 -15.97 2.06
CA ALA A 257 -4.10 -16.97 3.09
C ALA A 257 -5.27 -17.95 3.31
N VAL A 258 -6.52 -17.51 3.13
CA VAL A 258 -7.70 -18.41 3.18
C VAL A 258 -7.94 -19.17 1.86
N GLY A 259 -7.08 -19.00 0.84
CA GLY A 259 -7.19 -19.68 -0.45
C GLY A 259 -8.02 -18.92 -1.50
N GLY A 260 -8.38 -17.66 -1.23
CA GLY A 260 -9.23 -16.85 -2.11
C GLY A 260 -10.69 -17.29 -2.14
N VAL A 261 -11.50 -16.60 -2.95
CA VAL A 261 -12.90 -16.99 -3.19
C VAL A 261 -12.94 -18.10 -4.23
N SER A 262 -13.59 -19.23 -3.92
CA SER A 262 -13.83 -20.29 -4.88
C SER A 262 -14.57 -19.76 -6.11
N LYS A 263 -14.00 -19.93 -7.30
CA LYS A 263 -14.71 -19.66 -8.55
C LYS A 263 -15.74 -20.78 -8.76
N LYS A 264 -16.99 -20.53 -8.36
CA LYS A 264 -18.12 -21.35 -8.79
C LYS A 264 -18.53 -20.99 -10.20
#